data_d448e1c051d99959022bb9f687493cef
#
_entry.id   d448e1c051d99959022bb9f687493cef
#
_cell.length_a   1.000
_cell.length_b   1.000
_cell.length_c   1.000
_cell.angle_alpha   90.00
_cell.angle_beta   90.00
_cell.angle_gamma   90.00
#
_symmetry.space_group_name_H-M   'P 1'
#
loop_
_entity.id
_entity.type
_entity.pdbx_description
1 polymer ?
#
loop_
_entity_poly.entity_id
_entity_poly.type
_entity_poly.pdbx_seq_one_letter_code
_entity_poly.pdbx_strand_id
1 'polypeptide(L)'
;VNLPAKRVIIRDLTRWDSSFQSNQPLPVLEIQQMLGRAGRPGFDVDGEGVLIAKNEEQKAQIIETYYEGETEPVLSRLGSEPALRTHLLSLISSGTISTTEEMHSFLKKTLFGAQGELWRTQHRINKVLNFLEEEGLIEIEGKIDGEFIPANAPLKEKLKATPFGRKVSQLYIDPLSGVIIRKALESEVPANPLGLLHTITRTPDIYSLYVRKNEMETYLTHLMQMEADLMLPPPVEHTELEFYLWDLKTALLLMDWVEETPEEHLMKRYSTTPGDIRAKVETAGWILYSMSELSELISPNTTKMVAELEIRISNGVRKELLPLLEIDSIGRVRARSLFNAGFTSQISIRDAKPSDLSEIPGIGKKLAEKLAGKKDPQQMRFELA
;
A
#
# COMPACT_ATOMS: atom_id res chain seq x y z
N VAL A 1 -1.65 -12.01 -15.37
CA VAL A 1 -1.56 -11.91 -16.84
C VAL A 1 -2.52 -12.93 -17.43
N ASN A 2 -3.48 -12.49 -18.24
CA ASN A 2 -4.46 -13.36 -18.88
C ASN A 2 -4.00 -13.73 -20.30
N LEU A 3 -2.91 -14.50 -20.40
CA LEU A 3 -2.35 -14.97 -21.68
C LEU A 3 -2.53 -16.47 -21.76
N PRO A 4 -3.47 -16.97 -22.56
CA PRO A 4 -3.62 -18.40 -22.81
C PRO A 4 -2.46 -18.92 -23.68
N ALA A 5 -1.96 -20.10 -23.37
CA ALA A 5 -0.89 -20.77 -24.08
C ALA A 5 -1.30 -22.20 -24.43
N LYS A 6 -0.80 -22.76 -25.53
CA LYS A 6 -1.08 -24.17 -25.86
C LYS A 6 -0.60 -25.10 -24.73
N ARG A 7 0.57 -24.80 -24.16
CA ARG A 7 1.19 -25.59 -23.09
C ARG A 7 1.56 -24.69 -21.91
N VAL A 8 1.22 -25.08 -20.69
CA VAL A 8 1.61 -24.47 -19.43
C VAL A 8 2.51 -25.44 -18.66
N ILE A 9 3.69 -24.98 -18.28
CA ILE A 9 4.67 -25.79 -17.54
C ILE A 9 4.92 -25.13 -16.19
N ILE A 10 4.63 -25.84 -15.10
CA ILE A 10 4.89 -25.40 -13.73
C ILE A 10 6.11 -26.14 -13.23
N ARG A 11 7.22 -25.41 -13.07
CA ARG A 11 8.51 -25.96 -12.65
C ARG A 11 8.60 -26.13 -11.14
N ASP A 12 8.19 -25.10 -10.40
CA ASP A 12 8.30 -25.07 -8.94
C ASP A 12 6.91 -25.10 -8.32
N LEU A 13 6.68 -26.03 -7.42
CA LEU A 13 5.42 -26.23 -6.70
C LEU A 13 5.43 -25.65 -5.30
N THR A 14 6.44 -24.86 -5.00
CA THR A 14 6.59 -24.16 -3.73
C THR A 14 6.90 -22.70 -3.97
N ARG A 15 6.44 -21.85 -3.04
CA ARG A 15 6.73 -20.41 -3.01
C ARG A 15 7.22 -20.00 -1.63
N TRP A 16 8.17 -19.09 -1.60
CA TRP A 16 8.62 -18.50 -0.34
C TRP A 16 7.48 -17.71 0.30
N ASP A 17 7.18 -18.03 1.55
CA ASP A 17 6.23 -17.33 2.38
C ASP A 17 6.98 -16.63 3.51
N SER A 18 6.91 -15.29 3.54
CA SER A 18 7.59 -14.47 4.55
C SER A 18 7.01 -14.66 5.95
N SER A 19 5.73 -15.02 6.06
CA SER A 19 5.06 -15.26 7.35
C SER A 19 5.57 -16.53 8.03
N PHE A 20 5.90 -17.58 7.23
CA PHE A 20 6.46 -18.82 7.71
C PHE A 20 7.99 -18.87 7.59
N GLN A 21 8.62 -17.85 6.96
CA GLN A 21 10.06 -17.82 6.65
C GLN A 21 10.56 -19.10 5.99
N SER A 22 9.74 -19.72 5.15
CA SER A 22 10.03 -20.99 4.48
C SER A 22 9.28 -21.11 3.15
N ASN A 23 9.74 -22.04 2.31
CA ASN A 23 9.02 -22.41 1.11
C ASN A 23 7.77 -23.22 1.47
N GLN A 24 6.60 -22.70 1.13
CA GLN A 24 5.31 -23.37 1.32
C GLN A 24 4.82 -23.97 0.00
N PRO A 25 4.17 -25.15 0.03
CA PRO A 25 3.52 -25.71 -1.15
C PRO A 25 2.49 -24.74 -1.73
N LEU A 26 2.40 -24.67 -3.05
CA LEU A 26 1.34 -23.94 -3.71
C LEU A 26 -0.01 -24.65 -3.50
N PRO A 27 -1.10 -23.91 -3.24
CA PRO A 27 -2.43 -24.50 -3.14
C PRO A 27 -2.85 -25.24 -4.42
N VAL A 28 -3.63 -26.32 -4.28
CA VAL A 28 -4.19 -27.09 -5.41
C VAL A 28 -4.97 -26.16 -6.34
N LEU A 29 -5.81 -25.29 -5.77
CA LEU A 29 -6.60 -24.31 -6.52
C LEU A 29 -5.70 -23.40 -7.37
N GLU A 30 -4.56 -22.92 -6.85
CA GLU A 30 -3.65 -22.05 -7.57
C GLU A 30 -2.98 -22.80 -8.74
N ILE A 31 -2.55 -24.03 -8.52
CA ILE A 31 -1.99 -24.91 -9.57
C ILE A 31 -3.04 -25.17 -10.66
N GLN A 32 -4.28 -25.50 -10.28
CA GLN A 32 -5.37 -25.71 -11.25
C GLN A 32 -5.70 -24.45 -12.05
N GLN A 33 -5.68 -23.26 -11.43
CA GLN A 33 -5.86 -21.99 -12.14
C GLN A 33 -4.73 -21.71 -13.13
N MET A 34 -3.48 -22.06 -12.78
CA MET A 34 -2.35 -21.96 -13.71
C MET A 34 -2.50 -22.93 -14.88
N LEU A 35 -2.83 -24.20 -14.59
CA LEU A 35 -3.06 -25.23 -15.61
C LEU A 35 -4.26 -24.88 -16.51
N GLY A 36 -5.30 -24.25 -15.97
CA GLY A 36 -6.44 -23.74 -16.70
C GLY A 36 -6.14 -22.62 -17.71
N ARG A 37 -4.88 -22.19 -17.81
CA ARG A 37 -4.39 -21.30 -18.87
C ARG A 37 -3.85 -22.07 -20.09
N ALA A 38 -3.79 -23.40 -20.02
CA ALA A 38 -3.43 -24.24 -21.15
C ALA A 38 -4.62 -24.33 -22.13
N GLY A 39 -4.32 -24.23 -23.43
CA GLY A 39 -5.32 -24.20 -24.50
C GLY A 39 -5.76 -22.78 -24.86
N ARG A 40 -5.76 -22.46 -26.15
CA ARG A 40 -6.20 -21.17 -26.68
C ARG A 40 -7.55 -21.36 -27.36
N PRO A 41 -8.67 -20.85 -26.81
CA PRO A 41 -9.97 -20.98 -27.44
C PRO A 41 -9.97 -20.50 -28.88
N GLY A 42 -10.48 -21.33 -29.81
CA GLY A 42 -10.52 -21.04 -31.25
C GLY A 42 -9.24 -21.33 -32.03
N PHE A 43 -8.13 -21.67 -31.35
CA PHE A 43 -6.85 -22.01 -32.01
C PHE A 43 -6.36 -23.42 -31.69
N ASP A 44 -6.53 -23.88 -30.45
CA ASP A 44 -6.06 -25.19 -30.00
C ASP A 44 -7.26 -26.10 -29.74
N VAL A 45 -7.15 -27.37 -30.16
CA VAL A 45 -8.16 -28.40 -29.87
C VAL A 45 -8.00 -28.86 -28.41
N ASP A 46 -6.73 -28.96 -27.95
CA ASP A 46 -6.38 -29.40 -26.60
C ASP A 46 -5.35 -28.48 -25.99
N GLY A 47 -5.43 -28.29 -24.65
CA GLY A 47 -4.43 -27.63 -23.83
C GLY A 47 -3.59 -28.64 -23.06
N GLU A 48 -2.31 -28.41 -22.89
CA GLU A 48 -1.40 -29.29 -22.15
C GLU A 48 -0.83 -28.61 -20.91
N GLY A 49 -1.14 -29.15 -19.73
CA GLY A 49 -0.58 -28.74 -18.44
C GLY A 49 0.48 -29.72 -17.97
N VAL A 50 1.67 -29.23 -17.60
CA VAL A 50 2.81 -30.05 -17.18
C VAL A 50 3.31 -29.60 -15.82
N LEU A 51 3.42 -30.54 -14.86
CA LEU A 51 4.08 -30.35 -13.58
C LEU A 51 5.42 -31.09 -13.60
N ILE A 52 6.51 -30.43 -13.17
CA ILE A 52 7.85 -31.03 -13.17
C ILE A 52 8.16 -31.60 -11.79
N ALA A 53 8.45 -32.89 -11.74
CA ALA A 53 8.95 -33.60 -10.54
C ALA A 53 10.46 -33.78 -10.63
N LYS A 54 11.16 -33.67 -9.48
CA LYS A 54 12.63 -33.87 -9.38
C LYS A 54 13.01 -35.33 -9.25
N ASN A 55 12.10 -36.16 -8.73
CA ASN A 55 12.29 -37.60 -8.50
C ASN A 55 10.94 -38.33 -8.47
N GLU A 56 10.94 -39.68 -8.42
CA GLU A 56 9.72 -40.48 -8.42
C GLU A 56 8.87 -40.29 -7.15
N GLU A 57 9.49 -40.02 -6.00
CA GLU A 57 8.76 -39.74 -4.76
C GLU A 57 7.96 -38.44 -4.87
N GLN A 58 8.58 -37.37 -5.35
CA GLN A 58 7.89 -36.10 -5.60
C GLN A 58 6.80 -36.24 -6.68
N LYS A 59 7.03 -37.09 -7.69
CA LYS A 59 6.03 -37.39 -8.72
C LYS A 59 4.78 -38.04 -8.10
N ALA A 60 4.97 -39.01 -7.20
CA ALA A 60 3.85 -39.62 -6.51
C ALA A 60 3.06 -38.61 -5.66
N GLN A 61 3.76 -37.74 -4.91
CA GLN A 61 3.14 -36.68 -4.14
C GLN A 61 2.38 -35.67 -5.03
N ILE A 62 2.94 -35.32 -6.19
CA ILE A 62 2.28 -34.42 -7.15
C ILE A 62 0.98 -35.02 -7.67
N ILE A 63 0.98 -36.31 -8.01
CA ILE A 63 -0.21 -37.01 -8.47
C ILE A 63 -1.27 -37.02 -7.38
N GLU A 64 -0.92 -37.46 -6.18
CA GLU A 64 -1.84 -37.52 -5.03
C GLU A 64 -2.41 -36.13 -4.68
N THR A 65 -1.57 -35.08 -4.65
CA THR A 65 -1.97 -33.76 -4.18
C THR A 65 -2.70 -32.95 -5.26
N TYR A 66 -2.17 -32.90 -6.50
CA TYR A 66 -2.63 -31.94 -7.52
C TYR A 66 -3.51 -32.53 -8.61
N TYR A 67 -3.45 -33.85 -8.84
CA TYR A 67 -4.30 -34.54 -9.82
C TYR A 67 -5.47 -35.27 -9.16
N GLU A 68 -5.25 -35.94 -8.04
CA GLU A 68 -6.28 -36.72 -7.32
C GLU A 68 -6.84 -35.96 -6.12
N GLY A 69 -6.10 -34.95 -5.61
CA GLY A 69 -6.51 -34.15 -4.46
C GLY A 69 -7.65 -33.18 -4.78
N GLU A 70 -8.48 -32.92 -3.78
CA GLU A 70 -9.53 -31.91 -3.84
C GLU A 70 -8.93 -30.51 -3.63
N THR A 71 -9.58 -29.49 -4.22
CA THR A 71 -9.22 -28.10 -3.98
C THR A 71 -9.51 -27.70 -2.54
N GLU A 72 -8.68 -26.81 -2.01
CA GLU A 72 -8.89 -26.25 -0.69
C GLU A 72 -10.24 -25.53 -0.61
N PRO A 73 -10.95 -25.63 0.52
CA PRO A 73 -12.20 -24.91 0.70
C PRO A 73 -11.97 -23.40 0.68
N VAL A 74 -12.84 -22.66 0.02
CA VAL A 74 -12.82 -21.19 0.04
C VAL A 74 -13.24 -20.72 1.43
N LEU A 75 -12.32 -20.14 2.17
CA LEU A 75 -12.56 -19.59 3.50
C LEU A 75 -12.71 -18.07 3.44
N SER A 76 -13.70 -17.55 4.16
CA SER A 76 -13.86 -16.11 4.31
C SER A 76 -12.76 -15.52 5.20
N ARG A 77 -12.09 -14.48 4.70
CA ARG A 77 -11.11 -13.72 5.50
C ARG A 77 -11.74 -12.60 6.32
N LEU A 78 -13.05 -12.40 6.22
CA LEU A 78 -13.75 -11.32 6.94
C LEU A 78 -13.63 -11.45 8.46
N GLY A 79 -13.41 -12.65 9.00
CA GLY A 79 -13.20 -12.87 10.43
C GLY A 79 -11.88 -12.35 11.01
N SER A 80 -10.93 -11.87 10.20
CA SER A 80 -9.72 -11.22 10.70
C SER A 80 -10.01 -9.80 11.20
N GLU A 81 -9.29 -9.36 12.22
CA GLU A 81 -9.51 -8.02 12.83
C GLU A 81 -9.30 -6.86 11.83
N PRO A 82 -8.25 -6.85 10.98
CA PRO A 82 -8.08 -5.82 9.95
C PRO A 82 -9.25 -5.78 8.96
N ALA A 83 -9.71 -6.94 8.46
CA ALA A 83 -10.84 -6.99 7.53
C ALA A 83 -12.14 -6.51 8.19
N LEU A 84 -12.41 -6.93 9.43
CA LEU A 84 -13.58 -6.44 10.17
C LEU A 84 -13.53 -4.93 10.37
N ARG A 85 -12.39 -4.35 10.79
CA ARG A 85 -12.24 -2.90 10.95
C ARG A 85 -12.60 -2.15 9.69
N THR A 86 -11.98 -2.52 8.59
CA THR A 86 -12.15 -1.86 7.29
C THR A 86 -13.58 -1.99 6.77
N HIS A 87 -14.13 -3.20 6.78
CA HIS A 87 -15.45 -3.44 6.23
C HIS A 87 -16.58 -2.89 7.10
N LEU A 88 -16.50 -2.99 8.44
CA LEU A 88 -17.52 -2.43 9.32
C LEU A 88 -17.54 -0.89 9.21
N LEU A 89 -16.37 -0.24 9.25
CA LEU A 89 -16.32 1.21 9.05
C LEU A 89 -16.91 1.62 7.68
N SER A 90 -16.61 0.88 6.62
CA SER A 90 -17.13 1.15 5.28
C SER A 90 -18.66 1.00 5.20
N LEU A 91 -19.22 -0.05 5.80
CA LEU A 91 -20.66 -0.30 5.84
C LEU A 91 -21.42 0.77 6.65
N ILE A 92 -20.85 1.20 7.78
CA ILE A 92 -21.40 2.27 8.61
C ILE A 92 -21.27 3.62 7.89
N SER A 93 -20.13 3.89 7.29
CA SER A 93 -19.85 5.15 6.56
C SER A 93 -20.76 5.35 5.34
N SER A 94 -21.07 4.26 4.63
CA SER A 94 -22.00 4.28 3.49
C SER A 94 -23.47 4.33 3.88
N GLY A 95 -23.80 4.18 5.16
CA GLY A 95 -25.18 4.08 5.64
C GLY A 95 -25.86 2.75 5.31
N THR A 96 -25.12 1.73 4.86
CA THR A 96 -25.64 0.38 4.60
C THR A 96 -26.05 -0.31 5.90
N ILE A 97 -25.36 0.03 7.00
CA ILE A 97 -25.64 -0.43 8.35
C ILE A 97 -25.73 0.81 9.25
N SER A 98 -26.81 0.91 10.00
CA SER A 98 -27.06 2.01 10.94
C SER A 98 -27.35 1.53 12.35
N THR A 99 -27.46 0.21 12.58
CA THR A 99 -27.70 -0.39 13.90
C THR A 99 -26.87 -1.67 14.08
N THR A 100 -26.62 -2.05 15.34
CA THR A 100 -25.95 -3.32 15.66
C THR A 100 -26.75 -4.54 15.17
N GLU A 101 -28.09 -4.47 15.16
CA GLU A 101 -28.94 -5.54 14.64
C GLU A 101 -28.79 -5.71 13.12
N GLU A 102 -28.78 -4.59 12.37
CA GLU A 102 -28.53 -4.60 10.91
C GLU A 102 -27.16 -5.16 10.59
N MET A 103 -26.14 -4.80 11.38
CA MET A 103 -24.78 -5.34 11.26
C MET A 103 -24.78 -6.87 11.41
N HIS A 104 -25.41 -7.39 12.46
CA HIS A 104 -25.50 -8.84 12.66
C HIS A 104 -26.29 -9.53 11.54
N SER A 105 -27.38 -8.92 11.11
CA SER A 105 -28.18 -9.43 9.99
C SER A 105 -27.38 -9.47 8.67
N PHE A 106 -26.57 -8.43 8.42
CA PHE A 106 -25.69 -8.37 7.25
C PHE A 106 -24.61 -9.45 7.30
N LEU A 107 -23.89 -9.56 8.42
CA LEU A 107 -22.82 -10.54 8.59
C LEU A 107 -23.32 -11.99 8.43
N LYS A 108 -24.53 -12.29 8.91
CA LYS A 108 -25.18 -13.61 8.72
C LYS A 108 -25.39 -13.98 7.25
N LYS A 109 -25.58 -12.99 6.38
CA LYS A 109 -25.82 -13.20 4.94
C LYS A 109 -24.52 -13.33 4.12
N THR A 110 -23.37 -13.10 4.73
CA THR A 110 -22.06 -13.22 4.07
C THR A 110 -21.58 -14.68 4.07
N LEU A 111 -20.57 -14.98 3.24
CA LEU A 111 -19.85 -16.27 3.29
C LEU A 111 -19.34 -16.58 4.69
N PHE A 112 -18.82 -15.56 5.40
CA PHE A 112 -18.37 -15.66 6.78
C PHE A 112 -19.48 -16.16 7.71
N GLY A 113 -20.68 -15.62 7.58
CA GLY A 113 -21.86 -16.07 8.34
C GLY A 113 -22.30 -17.47 7.98
N ALA A 114 -22.30 -17.81 6.69
CA ALA A 114 -22.68 -19.13 6.19
C ALA A 114 -21.73 -20.25 6.65
N GLN A 115 -20.45 -19.92 6.90
CA GLN A 115 -19.45 -20.85 7.42
C GLN A 115 -19.54 -21.09 8.95
N GLY A 116 -20.51 -20.46 9.62
CA GLY A 116 -20.77 -20.67 11.06
C GLY A 116 -19.76 -20.01 11.99
N GLU A 117 -18.92 -19.09 11.50
CA GLU A 117 -17.86 -18.44 12.28
C GLU A 117 -18.36 -17.29 13.18
N LEU A 118 -19.59 -16.80 13.00
CA LEU A 118 -20.11 -15.60 13.70
C LEU A 118 -20.07 -15.72 15.22
N TRP A 119 -20.48 -16.85 15.79
CA TRP A 119 -20.52 -17.03 17.23
C TRP A 119 -19.12 -17.06 17.87
N ARG A 120 -18.12 -17.60 17.12
CA ARG A 120 -16.73 -17.66 17.57
C ARG A 120 -16.05 -16.29 17.51
N THR A 121 -16.57 -15.39 16.68
CA THR A 121 -15.94 -14.09 16.41
C THR A 121 -16.69 -12.92 17.04
N GLN A 122 -17.81 -13.17 17.77
CA GLN A 122 -18.58 -12.10 18.43
C GLN A 122 -17.71 -11.19 19.30
N HIS A 123 -16.82 -11.77 20.08
CA HIS A 123 -15.88 -10.99 20.90
C HIS A 123 -14.98 -10.08 20.02
N ARG A 124 -14.53 -10.57 18.87
CA ARG A 124 -13.69 -9.80 17.93
C ARG A 124 -14.47 -8.67 17.28
N ILE A 125 -15.74 -8.91 16.91
CA ILE A 125 -16.64 -7.88 16.38
C ILE A 125 -16.81 -6.76 17.39
N ASN A 126 -17.10 -7.10 18.64
CA ASN A 126 -17.25 -6.13 19.73
C ASN A 126 -15.94 -5.35 19.99
N LYS A 127 -14.79 -6.05 19.98
CA LYS A 127 -13.47 -5.41 20.09
C LYS A 127 -13.25 -4.38 18.99
N VAL A 128 -13.62 -4.72 17.74
CA VAL A 128 -13.48 -3.80 16.60
C VAL A 128 -14.42 -2.62 16.73
N LEU A 129 -15.69 -2.81 17.13
CA LEU A 129 -16.63 -1.71 17.34
C LEU A 129 -16.13 -0.75 18.45
N ASN A 130 -15.67 -1.30 19.57
CA ASN A 130 -15.10 -0.49 20.65
C ASN A 130 -13.87 0.30 20.14
N PHE A 131 -12.96 -0.33 19.43
CA PHE A 131 -11.82 0.36 18.82
C PHE A 131 -12.26 1.51 17.90
N LEU A 132 -13.24 1.27 17.02
CA LEU A 132 -13.73 2.31 16.11
C LEU A 132 -14.38 3.49 16.86
N GLU A 133 -15.06 3.22 17.97
CA GLU A 133 -15.67 4.23 18.83
C GLU A 133 -14.62 4.98 19.65
N GLU A 134 -13.75 4.27 20.38
CA GLU A 134 -12.69 4.83 21.21
C GLU A 134 -11.74 5.73 20.42
N GLU A 135 -11.43 5.33 19.19
CA GLU A 135 -10.59 6.12 18.29
C GLU A 135 -11.42 7.14 17.48
N GLY A 136 -12.68 7.39 17.82
CA GLY A 136 -13.50 8.45 17.22
C GLY A 136 -13.75 8.28 15.71
N LEU A 137 -13.76 7.06 15.19
CA LEU A 137 -14.11 6.75 13.80
C LEU A 137 -15.61 6.58 13.62
N ILE A 138 -16.32 6.12 14.66
CA ILE A 138 -17.77 6.02 14.74
C ILE A 138 -18.29 6.58 16.07
N GLU A 139 -19.56 6.90 16.10
CA GLU A 139 -20.35 7.21 17.30
C GLU A 139 -21.38 6.10 17.48
N ILE A 140 -21.58 5.65 18.74
CA ILE A 140 -22.61 4.68 19.10
C ILE A 140 -23.62 5.37 20.01
N GLU A 141 -24.78 5.72 19.45
CA GLU A 141 -25.87 6.34 20.18
C GLU A 141 -26.76 5.25 20.84
N GLY A 142 -27.17 5.45 22.10
CA GLY A 142 -28.08 4.53 22.81
C GLY A 142 -27.34 3.43 23.59
N LYS A 143 -26.02 3.53 23.74
CA LYS A 143 -25.25 2.70 24.66
C LYS A 143 -25.68 3.03 26.10
N ILE A 144 -26.24 2.08 26.81
CA ILE A 144 -26.62 2.27 28.20
C ILE A 144 -25.42 1.89 29.06
N ASP A 145 -24.75 2.90 29.60
CA ASP A 145 -23.76 2.73 30.67
C ASP A 145 -24.49 2.48 32.00
N GLY A 146 -24.57 1.21 32.42
CA GLY A 146 -25.10 0.89 33.74
C GLY A 146 -25.73 -0.51 33.83
N GLU A 147 -25.67 -1.08 35.07
CA GLU A 147 -26.15 -2.43 35.41
C GLU A 147 -27.69 -2.62 35.36
N PHE A 148 -28.49 -1.58 35.06
CA PHE A 148 -29.93 -1.65 35.06
C PHE A 148 -30.56 -1.23 33.73
N ILE A 149 -30.84 -2.21 32.87
CA ILE A 149 -31.59 -2.02 31.64
C ILE A 149 -33.09 -2.17 31.96
N PRO A 150 -33.94 -1.15 31.74
CA PRO A 150 -35.38 -1.30 31.82
C PRO A 150 -35.83 -2.34 30.79
N ALA A 151 -36.61 -3.33 31.22
CA ALA A 151 -37.09 -4.45 30.37
C ALA A 151 -37.86 -4.01 29.09
N ASN A 152 -38.22 -2.75 28.96
CA ASN A 152 -38.99 -2.16 27.87
C ASN A 152 -38.21 -1.13 27.04
N ALA A 153 -36.89 -0.95 27.22
CA ALA A 153 -36.10 -0.06 26.40
C ALA A 153 -35.81 -0.75 25.05
N PRO A 154 -36.21 -0.18 23.92
CA PRO A 154 -35.75 -0.67 22.60
C PRO A 154 -34.27 -0.26 22.46
N LEU A 155 -33.39 -1.17 22.85
CA LEU A 155 -31.94 -1.05 22.72
C LEU A 155 -31.53 -1.17 21.23
N LYS A 156 -31.81 -0.12 20.46
CA LYS A 156 -31.23 0.00 19.13
C LYS A 156 -30.06 0.95 19.23
N GLU A 157 -28.89 0.39 19.50
CA GLU A 157 -27.65 1.13 19.33
C GLU A 157 -27.53 1.58 17.88
N LYS A 158 -27.49 2.90 17.67
CA LYS A 158 -27.29 3.48 16.34
C LYS A 158 -25.82 3.69 16.11
N LEU A 159 -25.36 3.24 14.96
CA LEU A 159 -24.00 3.35 14.49
C LEU A 159 -23.91 4.47 13.45
N LYS A 160 -23.00 5.43 13.66
CA LYS A 160 -22.80 6.56 12.75
C LYS A 160 -21.32 6.85 12.58
N ALA A 161 -20.86 6.95 11.35
CA ALA A 161 -19.48 7.35 11.09
C ALA A 161 -19.28 8.85 11.36
N THR A 162 -18.19 9.19 12.05
CA THR A 162 -17.76 10.58 12.26
C THR A 162 -17.24 11.18 10.93
N PRO A 163 -17.03 12.50 10.84
CA PRO A 163 -16.36 13.08 9.67
C PRO A 163 -14.99 12.45 9.40
N PHE A 164 -14.19 12.19 10.45
CA PHE A 164 -12.91 11.51 10.35
C PHE A 164 -13.06 10.07 9.87
N GLY A 165 -13.96 9.28 10.47
CA GLY A 165 -14.21 7.90 10.06
C GLY A 165 -14.71 7.79 8.60
N ARG A 166 -15.57 8.72 8.15
CA ARG A 166 -15.99 8.78 6.73
C ARG A 166 -14.81 9.03 5.81
N LYS A 167 -13.93 9.98 6.15
CA LYS A 167 -12.75 10.29 5.33
C LYS A 167 -11.81 9.07 5.25
N VAL A 168 -11.51 8.43 6.39
CA VAL A 168 -10.69 7.20 6.43
C VAL A 168 -11.29 6.10 5.55
N SER A 169 -12.60 5.88 5.65
CA SER A 169 -13.31 4.89 4.83
C SER A 169 -13.22 5.19 3.32
N GLN A 170 -13.37 6.47 2.93
CA GLN A 170 -13.29 6.91 1.53
C GLN A 170 -11.88 6.74 0.92
N LEU A 171 -10.85 6.83 1.75
CA LEU A 171 -9.45 6.65 1.34
C LEU A 171 -9.04 5.18 1.21
N TYR A 172 -9.90 4.24 1.61
CA TYR A 172 -9.69 2.79 1.57
C TYR A 172 -8.48 2.30 2.36
N ILE A 173 -7.95 3.09 3.30
CA ILE A 173 -6.89 2.68 4.22
C ILE A 173 -7.47 1.90 5.41
N ASP A 174 -6.63 1.09 6.07
CA ASP A 174 -7.03 0.46 7.33
C ASP A 174 -7.40 1.55 8.36
N PRO A 175 -8.52 1.44 9.09
CA PRO A 175 -8.88 2.38 10.15
C PRO A 175 -7.75 2.63 11.17
N LEU A 176 -6.93 1.62 11.47
CA LEU A 176 -5.75 1.78 12.32
C LEU A 176 -4.69 2.68 11.67
N SER A 177 -4.53 2.63 10.34
CA SER A 177 -3.65 3.57 9.63
C SER A 177 -4.11 5.02 9.79
N GLY A 178 -5.42 5.25 9.67
CA GLY A 178 -6.00 6.58 9.94
C GLY A 178 -5.69 7.08 11.35
N VAL A 179 -5.81 6.21 12.35
CA VAL A 179 -5.49 6.52 13.75
C VAL A 179 -4.01 6.82 13.96
N ILE A 180 -3.11 6.01 13.39
CA ILE A 180 -1.65 6.23 13.47
C ILE A 180 -1.28 7.57 12.84
N ILE A 181 -1.83 7.88 11.65
CA ILE A 181 -1.61 9.14 10.96
C ILE A 181 -2.11 10.31 11.81
N ARG A 182 -3.31 10.22 12.39
CA ARG A 182 -3.86 11.26 13.28
C ARG A 182 -2.95 11.51 14.47
N LYS A 183 -2.54 10.48 15.20
CA LYS A 183 -1.66 10.58 16.37
C LYS A 183 -0.31 11.25 16.00
N ALA A 184 0.23 10.96 14.83
CA ALA A 184 1.45 11.61 14.36
C ALA A 184 1.23 13.09 14.02
N LEU A 185 0.15 13.43 13.32
CA LEU A 185 -0.16 14.82 12.95
C LEU A 185 -0.54 15.71 14.15
N GLU A 186 -0.99 15.10 15.26
CA GLU A 186 -1.29 15.75 16.55
C GLU A 186 -0.08 15.79 17.50
N SER A 187 1.05 15.17 17.12
CA SER A 187 2.25 15.13 17.96
C SER A 187 2.90 16.51 18.12
N GLU A 188 3.65 16.70 19.21
CA GLU A 188 4.42 17.93 19.45
C GLU A 188 5.66 18.05 18.55
N VAL A 189 6.10 16.94 17.96
CA VAL A 189 7.26 16.92 17.06
C VAL A 189 6.87 17.56 15.73
N PRO A 190 7.59 18.60 15.28
CA PRO A 190 7.30 19.25 14.01
C PRO A 190 7.39 18.27 12.84
N ALA A 191 6.40 18.34 11.94
CA ALA A 191 6.39 17.51 10.75
C ALA A 191 7.66 17.71 9.92
N ASN A 192 8.30 16.63 9.55
CA ASN A 192 9.50 16.58 8.72
C ASN A 192 9.44 15.33 7.81
N PRO A 193 10.22 15.29 6.71
CA PRO A 193 10.13 14.20 5.76
C PRO A 193 10.37 12.80 6.37
N LEU A 194 11.35 12.65 7.27
CA LEU A 194 11.66 11.38 7.92
C LEU A 194 10.53 10.95 8.86
N GLY A 195 10.03 11.86 9.71
CA GLY A 195 8.93 11.59 10.62
C GLY A 195 7.65 11.20 9.89
N LEU A 196 7.33 11.85 8.76
CA LEU A 196 6.19 11.51 7.91
C LEU A 196 6.36 10.13 7.27
N LEU A 197 7.55 9.83 6.70
CA LEU A 197 7.83 8.50 6.12
C LEU A 197 7.81 7.41 7.17
N HIS A 198 8.36 7.65 8.36
CA HIS A 198 8.29 6.68 9.45
C HIS A 198 6.85 6.47 9.93
N THR A 199 6.03 7.52 9.99
CA THR A 199 4.62 7.39 10.34
C THR A 199 3.88 6.46 9.38
N ILE A 200 4.04 6.63 8.07
CA ILE A 200 3.35 5.79 7.08
C ILE A 200 3.86 4.35 7.12
N THR A 201 5.15 4.11 7.37
CA THR A 201 5.69 2.74 7.48
C THR A 201 5.24 2.01 8.73
N ARG A 202 4.76 2.71 9.78
CA ARG A 202 4.12 2.14 10.95
C ARG A 202 2.67 1.70 10.72
N THR A 203 2.09 2.06 9.58
CA THR A 203 0.72 1.66 9.25
C THR A 203 0.65 0.19 8.80
N PRO A 204 -0.43 -0.53 9.11
CA PRO A 204 -0.59 -1.92 8.66
C PRO A 204 -0.72 -2.07 7.14
N ASP A 205 -0.91 -0.97 6.40
CA ASP A 205 -1.00 -0.99 4.93
C ASP A 205 0.37 -1.15 4.25
N ILE A 206 1.47 -0.86 4.94
CA ILE A 206 2.84 -1.04 4.42
C ILE A 206 3.54 -2.19 5.13
N TYR A 207 3.97 -3.20 4.37
CA TYR A 207 4.82 -4.26 4.90
C TYR A 207 6.26 -3.77 5.03
N SER A 208 6.75 -3.66 6.26
CA SER A 208 8.10 -3.17 6.54
C SER A 208 9.19 -4.19 6.23
N LEU A 209 10.39 -3.69 5.93
CA LEU A 209 11.57 -4.51 5.68
C LEU A 209 12.07 -5.11 6.99
N TYR A 210 12.26 -6.41 7.00
CA TYR A 210 12.82 -7.14 8.13
C TYR A 210 14.24 -6.63 8.48
N VAL A 211 14.49 -6.40 9.76
CA VAL A 211 15.83 -6.12 10.30
C VAL A 211 16.44 -7.42 10.78
N ARG A 212 17.56 -7.83 10.16
CA ARG A 212 18.27 -9.05 10.53
C ARG A 212 19.00 -8.85 11.87
N LYS A 213 19.27 -9.95 12.58
CA LYS A 213 19.97 -9.88 13.88
C LYS A 213 21.29 -9.13 13.83
N ASN A 214 22.06 -9.29 12.75
CA ASN A 214 23.33 -8.59 12.54
C ASN A 214 23.18 -7.11 12.15
N GLU A 215 22.00 -6.65 11.81
CA GLU A 215 21.68 -5.26 11.48
C GLU A 215 21.09 -4.48 12.68
N MET A 216 20.64 -5.19 13.72
CA MET A 216 19.90 -4.64 14.86
C MET A 216 20.64 -3.47 15.53
N GLU A 217 21.92 -3.63 15.82
CA GLU A 217 22.74 -2.59 16.46
C GLU A 217 22.84 -1.32 15.58
N THR A 218 22.93 -1.49 14.26
CA THR A 218 22.96 -0.38 13.32
C THR A 218 21.66 0.43 13.37
N TYR A 219 20.50 -0.25 13.37
CA TYR A 219 19.22 0.46 13.40
C TYR A 219 18.87 1.01 14.79
N LEU A 220 19.35 0.42 15.88
CA LEU A 220 19.30 1.05 17.21
C LEU A 220 20.13 2.34 17.25
N THR A 221 21.31 2.34 16.65
CA THR A 221 22.14 3.55 16.53
C THR A 221 21.45 4.62 15.69
N HIS A 222 20.85 4.25 14.57
CA HIS A 222 20.05 5.19 13.76
C HIS A 222 18.86 5.75 14.54
N LEU A 223 18.15 4.92 15.30
CA LEU A 223 17.06 5.37 16.15
C LEU A 223 17.53 6.43 17.14
N MET A 224 18.59 6.16 17.89
CA MET A 224 19.15 7.11 18.87
C MET A 224 19.55 8.47 18.25
N GLN A 225 20.02 8.45 17.00
CA GLN A 225 20.42 9.67 16.28
C GLN A 225 19.25 10.47 15.73
N MET A 226 18.14 9.83 15.42
CA MET A 226 17.00 10.39 14.69
C MET A 226 15.71 10.44 15.51
N GLU A 227 15.74 10.00 16.79
CA GLU A 227 14.54 9.90 17.64
C GLU A 227 13.80 11.25 17.74
N ALA A 228 14.52 12.36 17.80
CA ALA A 228 13.93 13.69 17.87
C ALA A 228 13.16 14.11 16.62
N ASP A 229 13.41 13.47 15.47
CA ASP A 229 12.73 13.71 14.21
C ASP A 229 11.51 12.82 14.01
N LEU A 230 11.34 11.78 14.85
CA LEU A 230 10.23 10.84 14.73
C LEU A 230 8.97 11.34 15.43
N MET A 231 7.88 11.48 14.67
CA MET A 231 6.60 12.03 15.16
C MET A 231 5.87 11.08 16.13
N LEU A 232 6.19 9.79 16.10
CA LEU A 232 5.68 8.79 17.02
C LEU A 232 6.83 8.23 17.86
N PRO A 233 6.75 8.24 19.19
CA PRO A 233 7.83 7.77 20.07
C PRO A 233 8.06 6.26 19.93
N PRO A 234 9.28 5.78 20.21
CA PRO A 234 9.57 4.36 20.24
C PRO A 234 8.81 3.67 21.36
N PRO A 235 8.34 2.43 21.17
CA PRO A 235 7.66 1.66 22.21
C PRO A 235 8.63 1.22 23.30
N VAL A 236 8.09 1.02 24.50
CA VAL A 236 8.87 0.57 25.66
C VAL A 236 9.10 -0.95 25.62
N GLU A 237 8.16 -1.71 25.04
CA GLU A 237 8.26 -3.16 24.95
C GLU A 237 9.27 -3.60 23.89
N HIS A 238 10.15 -4.54 24.24
CA HIS A 238 11.24 -4.99 23.37
C HIS A 238 10.73 -5.63 22.07
N THR A 239 9.64 -6.38 22.12
CA THR A 239 9.03 -7.00 20.93
C THR A 239 8.46 -5.97 19.96
N GLU A 240 7.82 -4.94 20.49
CA GLU A 240 7.31 -3.83 19.66
C GLU A 240 8.43 -2.96 19.10
N LEU A 241 9.54 -2.82 19.85
CA LEU A 241 10.72 -2.09 19.41
C LEU A 241 11.35 -2.75 18.18
N GLU A 242 11.34 -4.07 18.10
CA GLU A 242 11.86 -4.78 16.92
C GLU A 242 11.07 -4.40 15.65
N PHE A 243 9.75 -4.42 15.71
CA PHE A 243 8.91 -3.98 14.59
C PHE A 243 9.09 -2.49 14.28
N TYR A 244 9.24 -1.66 15.29
CA TYR A 244 9.54 -0.24 15.12
C TYR A 244 10.84 0.01 14.33
N LEU A 245 11.87 -0.81 14.55
CA LEU A 245 13.12 -0.74 13.78
C LEU A 245 12.93 -1.21 12.33
N TRP A 246 12.03 -2.16 12.07
CA TRP A 246 11.68 -2.53 10.68
C TRP A 246 11.01 -1.37 9.94
N ASP A 247 10.12 -0.66 10.64
CA ASP A 247 9.46 0.53 10.11
C ASP A 247 10.48 1.64 9.84
N LEU A 248 11.42 1.88 10.77
CA LEU A 248 12.52 2.83 10.58
C LEU A 248 13.40 2.46 9.39
N LYS A 249 13.78 1.17 9.25
CA LYS A 249 14.56 0.69 8.09
C LYS A 249 13.83 1.01 6.78
N THR A 250 12.53 0.79 6.75
CA THR A 250 11.69 1.05 5.56
C THR A 250 11.57 2.54 5.28
N ALA A 251 11.40 3.37 6.31
CA ALA A 251 11.38 4.83 6.19
C ALA A 251 12.70 5.38 5.62
N LEU A 252 13.84 4.85 6.09
CA LEU A 252 15.17 5.23 5.59
C LEU A 252 15.36 4.82 4.12
N LEU A 253 14.87 3.65 3.70
CA LEU A 253 14.86 3.27 2.27
C LEU A 253 14.06 4.27 1.44
N LEU A 254 12.86 4.66 1.89
CA LEU A 254 12.03 5.64 1.19
C LEU A 254 12.67 7.03 1.19
N MET A 255 13.39 7.40 2.26
CA MET A 255 14.16 8.65 2.33
C MET A 255 15.32 8.65 1.32
N ASP A 256 16.10 7.58 1.25
CA ASP A 256 17.16 7.43 0.26
C ASP A 256 16.61 7.42 -1.19
N TRP A 257 15.42 6.87 -1.40
CA TRP A 257 14.73 6.90 -2.69
C TRP A 257 14.41 8.34 -3.16
N VAL A 258 13.86 9.19 -2.29
CA VAL A 258 13.56 10.59 -2.63
C VAL A 258 14.82 11.47 -2.69
N GLU A 259 15.94 11.02 -2.13
CA GLU A 259 17.27 11.63 -2.27
C GLU A 259 18.01 11.15 -3.52
N GLU A 260 17.29 10.44 -4.42
CA GLU A 260 17.80 9.98 -5.73
C GLU A 260 18.95 8.96 -5.64
N THR A 261 19.05 8.24 -4.53
CA THR A 261 20.03 7.14 -4.41
C THR A 261 19.78 6.11 -5.53
N PRO A 262 20.85 5.69 -6.24
CA PRO A 262 20.73 4.67 -7.29
C PRO A 262 20.14 3.36 -6.77
N GLU A 263 19.28 2.73 -7.56
CA GLU A 263 18.54 1.52 -7.17
C GLU A 263 19.47 0.37 -6.74
N GLU A 264 20.61 0.20 -7.41
CA GLU A 264 21.63 -0.79 -7.04
C GLU A 264 22.17 -0.56 -5.61
N HIS A 265 22.35 0.70 -5.20
CA HIS A 265 22.80 1.04 -3.86
C HIS A 265 21.71 0.77 -2.83
N LEU A 266 20.44 1.09 -3.16
CA LEU A 266 19.30 0.76 -2.30
C LEU A 266 19.18 -0.74 -2.08
N MET A 267 19.22 -1.54 -3.16
CA MET A 267 19.18 -3.01 -3.06
C MET A 267 20.27 -3.57 -2.14
N LYS A 268 21.49 -3.07 -2.29
CA LYS A 268 22.63 -3.52 -1.49
C LYS A 268 22.51 -3.07 -0.03
N ARG A 269 22.16 -1.80 0.21
CA ARG A 269 22.08 -1.20 1.56
C ARG A 269 20.98 -1.84 2.40
N TYR A 270 19.82 -2.04 1.81
CA TYR A 270 18.62 -2.53 2.52
C TYR A 270 18.37 -4.02 2.32
N SER A 271 19.23 -4.73 1.59
CA SER A 271 19.08 -6.16 1.28
C SER A 271 17.70 -6.50 0.69
N THR A 272 17.27 -5.72 -0.29
CA THR A 272 15.94 -5.78 -0.91
C THR A 272 16.02 -5.98 -2.42
N THR A 273 14.89 -6.16 -3.10
CA THR A 273 14.80 -6.35 -4.55
C THR A 273 14.15 -5.14 -5.25
N PRO A 274 14.32 -4.95 -6.58
CA PRO A 274 13.65 -3.88 -7.32
C PRO A 274 12.12 -3.94 -7.18
N GLY A 275 11.56 -5.14 -7.18
CA GLY A 275 10.12 -5.36 -7.01
C GLY A 275 9.62 -4.91 -5.64
N ASP A 276 10.39 -5.19 -4.58
CA ASP A 276 10.05 -4.75 -3.22
C ASP A 276 10.14 -3.22 -3.08
N ILE A 277 11.19 -2.59 -3.66
CA ILE A 277 11.31 -1.12 -3.67
C ILE A 277 10.09 -0.50 -4.33
N ARG A 278 9.74 -1.00 -5.52
CA ARG A 278 8.59 -0.50 -6.28
C ARG A 278 7.28 -0.65 -5.51
N ALA A 279 7.01 -1.83 -4.95
CA ALA A 279 5.81 -2.07 -4.16
C ALA A 279 5.71 -1.12 -2.95
N LYS A 280 6.84 -0.88 -2.25
CA LYS A 280 6.89 0.07 -1.13
C LYS A 280 6.66 1.51 -1.57
N VAL A 281 7.26 1.93 -2.67
CA VAL A 281 7.07 3.28 -3.23
C VAL A 281 5.62 3.51 -3.66
N GLU A 282 5.00 2.55 -4.36
CA GLU A 282 3.60 2.64 -4.78
C GLU A 282 2.65 2.73 -3.57
N THR A 283 2.85 1.87 -2.55
CA THR A 283 2.04 1.90 -1.33
C THR A 283 2.29 3.18 -0.52
N ALA A 284 3.55 3.62 -0.38
CA ALA A 284 3.90 4.86 0.33
C ALA A 284 3.26 6.09 -0.34
N GLY A 285 3.23 6.15 -1.67
CA GLY A 285 2.52 7.21 -2.40
C GLY A 285 1.04 7.25 -2.05
N TRP A 286 0.36 6.10 -2.05
CA TRP A 286 -1.05 6.01 -1.67
C TRP A 286 -1.31 6.44 -0.21
N ILE A 287 -0.49 6.00 0.74
CA ILE A 287 -0.68 6.36 2.15
C ILE A 287 -0.31 7.84 2.41
N LEU A 288 0.70 8.39 1.72
CA LEU A 288 1.00 9.84 1.78
C LEU A 288 -0.14 10.68 1.20
N TYR A 289 -0.72 10.26 0.07
CA TYR A 289 -1.94 10.89 -0.44
C TYR A 289 -3.04 10.88 0.63
N SER A 290 -3.27 9.72 1.26
CA SER A 290 -4.26 9.58 2.32
C SER A 290 -3.93 10.47 3.54
N MET A 291 -2.66 10.57 3.91
CA MET A 291 -2.20 11.45 4.97
C MET A 291 -2.40 12.93 4.61
N SER A 292 -2.17 13.32 3.34
CA SER A 292 -2.44 14.69 2.87
C SER A 292 -3.92 15.05 3.03
N GLU A 293 -4.82 14.17 2.61
CA GLU A 293 -6.27 14.34 2.73
C GLU A 293 -6.75 14.39 4.20
N LEU A 294 -6.13 13.60 5.10
CA LEU A 294 -6.42 13.64 6.52
C LEU A 294 -5.83 14.87 7.20
N SER A 295 -4.68 15.35 6.75
CA SER A 295 -4.04 16.54 7.31
C SER A 295 -4.85 17.81 7.12
N GLU A 296 -5.67 17.90 6.07
CA GLU A 296 -6.61 19.02 5.88
C GLU A 296 -7.59 19.16 7.05
N LEU A 297 -7.98 18.03 7.66
CA LEU A 297 -8.89 17.99 8.80
C LEU A 297 -8.20 18.17 10.15
N ILE A 298 -6.95 17.70 10.26
CA ILE A 298 -6.26 17.54 11.56
C ILE A 298 -5.19 18.62 11.75
N SER A 299 -4.34 18.86 10.74
CA SER A 299 -3.20 19.75 10.78
C SER A 299 -2.97 20.43 9.42
N PRO A 300 -3.79 21.41 9.03
CA PRO A 300 -3.75 22.03 7.68
C PRO A 300 -2.37 22.62 7.32
N ASN A 301 -1.60 23.03 8.31
CA ASN A 301 -0.26 23.58 8.08
C ASN A 301 0.74 22.53 7.53
N THR A 302 0.47 21.24 7.76
CA THR A 302 1.31 20.13 7.33
C THR A 302 0.97 19.64 5.93
N THR A 303 -0.25 19.91 5.43
CA THR A 303 -0.77 19.40 4.15
C THR A 303 0.16 19.63 2.97
N LYS A 304 0.70 20.84 2.84
CA LYS A 304 1.63 21.16 1.74
C LYS A 304 2.91 20.30 1.76
N MET A 305 3.47 20.05 2.94
CA MET A 305 4.68 19.24 3.09
C MET A 305 4.40 17.78 2.73
N VAL A 306 3.25 17.24 3.17
CA VAL A 306 2.85 15.87 2.87
C VAL A 306 2.61 15.70 1.36
N ALA A 307 1.90 16.63 0.72
CA ALA A 307 1.65 16.60 -0.72
C ALA A 307 2.95 16.70 -1.54
N GLU A 308 3.88 17.59 -1.13
CA GLU A 308 5.21 17.66 -1.76
C GLU A 308 5.96 16.32 -1.62
N LEU A 309 5.91 15.70 -0.45
CA LEU A 309 6.57 14.42 -0.19
C LEU A 309 5.95 13.27 -0.99
N GLU A 310 4.64 13.26 -1.15
CA GLU A 310 3.91 12.29 -2.00
C GLU A 310 4.40 12.35 -3.45
N ILE A 311 4.50 13.55 -4.04
CA ILE A 311 5.03 13.72 -5.41
C ILE A 311 6.48 13.25 -5.49
N ARG A 312 7.30 13.57 -4.47
CA ARG A 312 8.70 13.12 -4.40
C ARG A 312 8.82 11.60 -4.33
N ILE A 313 8.01 10.92 -3.53
CA ILE A 313 7.98 9.45 -3.42
C ILE A 313 7.58 8.83 -4.75
N SER A 314 6.48 9.30 -5.34
CA SER A 314 5.96 8.75 -6.60
C SER A 314 6.95 8.85 -7.76
N ASN A 315 7.82 9.86 -7.75
CA ASN A 315 8.81 10.10 -8.80
C ASN A 315 10.26 9.75 -8.42
N GLY A 316 10.56 9.55 -7.14
CA GLY A 316 11.91 9.29 -6.64
C GLY A 316 12.85 10.48 -6.85
N VAL A 317 12.44 11.69 -6.48
CA VAL A 317 13.18 12.94 -6.75
C VAL A 317 13.34 13.82 -5.53
N ARG A 318 14.39 14.64 -5.54
CA ARG A 318 14.58 15.72 -4.58
C ARG A 318 13.60 16.88 -4.86
N LYS A 319 13.39 17.71 -3.83
CA LYS A 319 12.45 18.82 -3.85
C LYS A 319 12.70 19.82 -4.99
N GLU A 320 13.97 20.10 -5.31
CA GLU A 320 14.35 21.04 -6.36
C GLU A 320 13.90 20.64 -7.76
N LEU A 321 13.55 19.36 -7.99
CA LEU A 321 13.07 18.88 -9.29
C LEU A 321 11.55 18.98 -9.48
N LEU A 322 10.80 19.29 -8.43
CA LEU A 322 9.33 19.36 -8.51
C LEU A 322 8.82 20.27 -9.62
N PRO A 323 9.36 21.49 -9.85
CA PRO A 323 8.90 22.37 -10.93
C PRO A 323 9.13 21.78 -12.33
N LEU A 324 10.07 20.85 -12.49
CA LEU A 324 10.37 20.20 -13.76
C LEU A 324 9.46 19.02 -14.04
N LEU A 325 8.95 18.36 -13.00
CA LEU A 325 8.03 17.22 -13.14
C LEU A 325 6.61 17.63 -13.59
N GLU A 326 6.26 18.90 -13.47
CA GLU A 326 4.99 19.43 -14.00
C GLU A 326 4.96 19.45 -15.54
N ILE A 327 6.12 19.20 -16.18
CA ILE A 327 6.26 19.22 -17.63
C ILE A 327 6.02 17.83 -18.18
N ASP A 328 5.08 17.71 -19.11
CA ASP A 328 4.79 16.45 -19.79
C ASP A 328 6.04 15.79 -20.36
N SER A 329 6.15 14.48 -20.17
CA SER A 329 7.27 13.65 -20.67
C SER A 329 8.61 13.86 -19.94
N ILE A 330 8.65 14.65 -18.86
CA ILE A 330 9.81 14.81 -18.00
C ILE A 330 9.62 13.96 -16.75
N GLY A 331 10.39 12.87 -16.66
CA GLY A 331 10.50 12.04 -15.45
C GLY A 331 11.84 12.26 -14.74
N ARG A 332 12.09 11.51 -13.66
CA ARG A 332 13.26 11.60 -12.76
C ARG A 332 14.58 11.89 -13.49
N VAL A 333 14.96 11.07 -14.47
CA VAL A 333 16.26 11.17 -15.14
C VAL A 333 16.38 12.44 -15.95
N ARG A 334 15.35 12.76 -16.75
CA ARG A 334 15.34 13.99 -17.56
C ARG A 334 15.29 15.26 -16.72
N ALA A 335 14.50 15.26 -15.63
CA ALA A 335 14.45 16.38 -14.69
C ALA A 335 15.83 16.65 -14.08
N ARG A 336 16.55 15.61 -13.66
CA ARG A 336 17.90 15.75 -13.11
C ARG A 336 18.89 16.25 -14.17
N SER A 337 18.83 15.73 -15.43
CA SER A 337 19.66 16.20 -16.52
C SER A 337 19.43 17.69 -16.85
N LEU A 338 18.16 18.11 -16.92
CA LEU A 338 17.79 19.52 -17.11
C LEU A 338 18.29 20.41 -15.98
N PHE A 339 18.07 20.01 -14.74
CA PHE A 339 18.50 20.76 -13.57
C PHE A 339 20.03 20.94 -13.55
N ASN A 340 20.79 19.90 -13.83
CA ASN A 340 22.25 19.93 -13.89
C ASN A 340 22.76 20.80 -15.06
N ALA A 341 21.96 20.95 -16.13
CA ALA A 341 22.27 21.86 -17.24
C ALA A 341 21.83 23.33 -16.96
N GLY A 342 21.32 23.63 -15.77
CA GLY A 342 20.89 24.97 -15.35
C GLY A 342 19.42 25.31 -15.62
N PHE A 343 18.63 24.39 -16.16
CA PHE A 343 17.20 24.58 -16.37
C PHE A 343 16.41 24.13 -15.12
N THR A 344 16.04 25.10 -14.28
CA THR A 344 15.43 24.83 -12.95
C THR A 344 13.91 25.08 -12.90
N SER A 345 13.33 25.58 -14.01
CA SER A 345 11.90 25.92 -14.05
C SER A 345 11.31 25.69 -15.44
N GLN A 346 10.00 25.58 -15.51
CA GLN A 346 9.26 25.49 -16.77
C GLN A 346 9.52 26.71 -17.69
N ILE A 347 9.65 27.90 -17.11
CA ILE A 347 9.92 29.14 -17.84
C ILE A 347 11.32 29.07 -18.50
N SER A 348 12.35 28.69 -17.73
CA SER A 348 13.72 28.58 -18.27
C SER A 348 13.83 27.59 -19.43
N ILE A 349 13.05 26.51 -19.41
CA ILE A 349 13.01 25.52 -20.50
C ILE A 349 12.26 26.07 -21.72
N ARG A 350 11.15 26.78 -21.52
CA ARG A 350 10.35 27.36 -22.62
C ARG A 350 11.12 28.44 -23.37
N ASP A 351 11.94 29.23 -22.65
CA ASP A 351 12.73 30.30 -23.22
C ASP A 351 14.07 29.83 -23.84
N ALA A 352 14.40 28.55 -23.66
CA ALA A 352 15.61 27.94 -24.18
C ALA A 352 15.55 27.69 -25.71
N LYS A 353 16.69 27.66 -26.36
CA LYS A 353 16.77 27.22 -27.76
C LYS A 353 16.68 25.70 -27.83
N PRO A 354 15.93 25.14 -28.80
CA PRO A 354 15.86 23.69 -28.98
C PRO A 354 17.22 23.00 -29.17
N SER A 355 18.20 23.71 -29.75
CA SER A 355 19.59 23.24 -29.85
C SER A 355 20.19 22.90 -28.51
N ASP A 356 20.06 23.84 -27.55
CA ASP A 356 20.67 23.76 -26.25
C ASP A 356 20.02 22.63 -25.42
N LEU A 357 18.71 22.48 -25.52
CA LEU A 357 17.96 21.39 -24.88
C LEU A 357 18.32 20.02 -25.50
N SER A 358 18.56 19.94 -26.81
CA SER A 358 18.88 18.69 -27.48
C SER A 358 20.27 18.13 -27.18
N GLU A 359 21.17 18.93 -26.62
CA GLU A 359 22.50 18.50 -26.14
C GLU A 359 22.41 17.81 -24.76
N ILE A 360 21.27 17.95 -24.05
CA ILE A 360 21.09 17.38 -22.71
C ILE A 360 20.82 15.86 -22.81
N PRO A 361 21.54 15.04 -22.02
CA PRO A 361 21.32 13.59 -22.03
C PRO A 361 19.86 13.21 -21.76
N GLY A 362 19.29 12.37 -22.65
CA GLY A 362 17.89 11.92 -22.56
C GLY A 362 16.86 12.84 -23.20
N ILE A 363 17.27 13.97 -23.79
CA ILE A 363 16.40 14.91 -24.50
C ILE A 363 16.78 14.90 -25.99
N GLY A 364 15.98 14.19 -26.81
CA GLY A 364 16.15 14.17 -28.25
C GLY A 364 15.55 15.41 -28.93
N LYS A 365 15.90 15.68 -30.18
CA LYS A 365 15.48 16.85 -30.97
C LYS A 365 13.98 17.11 -30.94
N LYS A 366 13.13 16.07 -31.15
CA LYS A 366 11.67 16.20 -31.12
C LYS A 366 11.16 16.67 -29.74
N LEU A 367 11.72 16.15 -28.67
CA LEU A 367 11.34 16.54 -27.32
C LEU A 367 11.81 17.97 -27.03
N ALA A 368 13.04 18.32 -27.43
CA ALA A 368 13.58 19.67 -27.28
C ALA A 368 12.70 20.72 -27.96
N GLU A 369 12.23 20.47 -29.18
CA GLU A 369 11.29 21.34 -29.92
C GLU A 369 9.94 21.49 -29.20
N LYS A 370 9.39 20.37 -28.68
CA LYS A 370 8.13 20.38 -27.88
C LYS A 370 8.31 21.19 -26.60
N LEU A 371 9.41 21.02 -25.88
CA LEU A 371 9.69 21.71 -24.62
C LEU A 371 9.89 23.21 -24.81
N ALA A 372 10.56 23.64 -25.89
CA ALA A 372 10.77 25.05 -26.24
C ALA A 372 9.50 25.74 -26.80
N GLY A 373 8.33 25.12 -26.70
CA GLY A 373 7.05 25.71 -27.09
C GLY A 373 6.85 25.87 -28.60
N LYS A 374 7.70 25.28 -29.44
CA LYS A 374 7.48 25.24 -30.89
C LYS A 374 6.47 24.14 -31.19
N LYS A 375 5.26 24.53 -31.64
CA LYS A 375 4.24 23.59 -32.11
C LYS A 375 4.82 22.68 -33.19
N ASP A 376 4.57 21.38 -33.09
CA ASP A 376 4.94 20.40 -34.14
C ASP A 376 4.29 20.84 -35.45
N PRO A 377 5.06 21.00 -36.56
CA PRO A 377 4.53 21.36 -37.85
C PRO A 377 3.43 20.42 -38.37
N GLN A 378 3.36 19.20 -37.89
CA GLN A 378 2.30 18.24 -38.22
C GLN A 378 0.99 18.54 -37.50
N GLN A 379 1.01 19.06 -36.25
CA GLN A 379 -0.19 19.48 -35.53
C GLN A 379 -0.80 20.76 -36.08
N MET A 380 0.01 21.69 -36.65
CA MET A 380 -0.51 22.87 -37.33
C MET A 380 -1.29 22.56 -38.63
N ARG A 381 -1.05 21.39 -39.27
CA ARG A 381 -1.81 20.96 -40.45
C ARG A 381 -3.22 20.42 -40.10
N PHE A 382 -3.42 19.93 -38.91
CA PHE A 382 -4.73 19.42 -38.46
C PHE A 382 -5.66 20.50 -37.87
N GLU A 383 -5.10 21.63 -37.40
CA GLU A 383 -5.92 22.78 -36.93
C GLU A 383 -6.33 23.74 -38.04
N LEU A 384 -5.78 23.57 -39.25
CA LEU A 384 -6.08 24.40 -40.45
C LEU A 384 -6.85 23.67 -41.56
N ALA A 385 -7.25 22.42 -41.32
CA ALA A 385 -8.08 21.60 -42.21
C ALA A 385 -9.47 21.35 -41.56
#